data_57e61068f6e3431482d595a2c9541eb1
#
_entry.id   57e61068f6e3431482d595a2c9541eb1
#
_cell.length_a   1.000
_cell.length_b   1.000
_cell.length_c   1.000
_cell.angle_alpha   90.00
_cell.angle_beta   90.00
_cell.angle_gamma   90.00
#
_symmetry.space_group_name_H-M   'P 1'
#
loop_
_entity.id
_entity.type
_entity.pdbx_description
1 polymer ?
#
loop_
_entity_poly.entity_id
_entity_poly.type
_entity_poly.pdbx_seq_one_letter_code
_entity_poly.pdbx_strand_id
1 'polypeptide(L)'
;MQIEDDRVEVLCGIRKNITLGSPICLMIKNRDHKIDELPAVTRPRPGHADLSGVIKYHERDARNILERASARETAARVAVGAVAKILLSSFGIGVFGYVQGIGGITSDKFLNKKDIDIARTMPDKSPLYCIDQDIEDKIMEKIRQTTEQGDSLGGIIEVIANGLPIGLGNHTQWDLKLDAR
;
A
#
# COMPACT_ATOMS: atom_id res chain seq x y z
N MET A 1 11.58 -4.72 -7.09
CA MET A 1 11.46 -6.20 -7.04
C MET A 1 11.55 -6.71 -8.46
N GLN A 2 12.58 -7.51 -8.79
CA GLN A 2 12.81 -8.01 -10.16
C GLN A 2 12.20 -9.40 -10.40
N ILE A 3 11.72 -10.08 -9.35
CA ILE A 3 11.25 -11.47 -9.43
C ILE A 3 9.75 -11.52 -9.69
N GLU A 4 8.97 -10.62 -9.13
CA GLU A 4 7.53 -10.63 -9.18
C GLU A 4 6.99 -9.84 -10.39
N ASP A 5 5.97 -10.41 -11.05
CA ASP A 5 5.19 -9.78 -12.10
C ASP A 5 3.73 -9.73 -11.62
N ASP A 6 3.39 -8.68 -10.87
CA ASP A 6 2.15 -8.54 -10.12
C ASP A 6 0.90 -8.41 -11.02
N ARG A 7 0.71 -9.37 -11.93
CA ARG A 7 -0.47 -9.47 -12.76
C ARG A 7 -1.62 -10.10 -12.01
N VAL A 8 -2.74 -9.41 -12.03
CA VAL A 8 -3.98 -9.85 -11.42
C VAL A 8 -4.75 -10.74 -12.38
N GLU A 9 -5.11 -11.95 -11.94
CA GLU A 9 -6.06 -12.82 -12.60
C GLU A 9 -7.44 -12.68 -11.93
N VAL A 10 -8.48 -12.42 -12.73
CA VAL A 10 -9.86 -12.39 -12.23
C VAL A 10 -10.43 -13.79 -12.36
N LEU A 11 -10.70 -14.46 -11.24
CA LEU A 11 -11.19 -15.83 -11.21
C LEU A 11 -12.71 -15.91 -11.33
N CYS A 12 -13.44 -14.94 -10.74
CA CYS A 12 -14.90 -14.88 -10.86
C CYS A 12 -15.43 -13.46 -10.59
N GLY A 13 -16.75 -13.28 -10.77
CA GLY A 13 -17.45 -12.01 -10.49
C GLY A 13 -17.47 -11.01 -11.64
N ILE A 14 -16.72 -11.26 -12.72
CA ILE A 14 -16.65 -10.38 -13.90
C ILE A 14 -16.79 -11.21 -15.19
N ARG A 15 -17.59 -10.74 -16.12
CA ARG A 15 -17.72 -11.31 -17.46
C ARG A 15 -17.76 -10.19 -18.50
N LYS A 16 -16.93 -10.29 -19.55
CA LYS A 16 -16.86 -9.29 -20.62
C LYS A 16 -16.70 -7.86 -20.08
N ASN A 17 -15.83 -7.71 -19.08
CA ASN A 17 -15.55 -6.44 -18.38
C ASN A 17 -16.75 -5.83 -17.61
N ILE A 18 -17.77 -6.63 -17.32
CA ILE A 18 -18.94 -6.21 -16.54
C ILE A 18 -19.02 -7.05 -15.28
N THR A 19 -19.24 -6.41 -14.15
CA THR A 19 -19.48 -7.09 -12.85
C THR A 19 -20.81 -7.79 -12.85
N LEU A 20 -20.89 -8.96 -12.21
CA LEU A 20 -22.08 -9.81 -12.20
C LEU A 20 -22.96 -9.62 -10.97
N GLY A 21 -22.60 -8.72 -10.03
CA GLY A 21 -23.29 -8.58 -8.75
C GLY A 21 -22.95 -9.71 -7.75
N SER A 22 -22.05 -10.62 -8.12
CA SER A 22 -21.49 -11.65 -7.23
C SER A 22 -20.13 -11.19 -6.69
N PRO A 23 -19.58 -11.87 -5.67
CA PRO A 23 -18.22 -11.59 -5.21
C PRO A 23 -17.20 -11.65 -6.35
N ILE A 24 -16.26 -10.73 -6.36
CA ILE A 24 -15.12 -10.72 -7.29
C ILE A 24 -13.95 -11.40 -6.58
N CYS A 25 -13.39 -12.43 -7.19
CA CYS A 25 -12.20 -13.10 -6.70
C CYS A 25 -11.01 -12.73 -7.59
N LEU A 26 -9.96 -12.21 -6.96
CA LEU A 26 -8.71 -11.82 -7.60
C LEU A 26 -7.58 -12.71 -7.12
N MET A 27 -6.69 -13.11 -8.01
CA MET A 27 -5.50 -13.88 -7.68
C MET A 27 -4.26 -13.20 -8.25
N ILE A 28 -3.22 -13.12 -7.44
CA ILE A 28 -1.87 -12.71 -7.86
C ILE A 28 -0.94 -13.87 -7.53
N LYS A 29 -0.28 -14.43 -8.53
CA LYS A 29 0.67 -15.52 -8.33
C LYS A 29 1.90 -15.01 -7.59
N ASN A 30 2.34 -15.77 -6.59
CA ASN A 30 3.61 -15.55 -5.93
C ASN A 30 4.68 -16.39 -6.66
N ARG A 31 5.66 -15.75 -7.28
CA ARG A 31 6.74 -16.44 -7.98
C ARG A 31 7.86 -16.88 -7.04
N ASP A 32 8.09 -16.10 -5.99
CA ASP A 32 9.02 -16.46 -4.92
C ASP A 32 8.29 -17.30 -3.86
N HIS A 33 8.16 -18.61 -4.11
CA HIS A 33 7.37 -19.54 -3.30
C HIS A 33 8.20 -20.73 -2.75
N LYS A 34 9.48 -20.51 -2.47
CA LYS A 34 10.38 -21.58 -1.98
C LYS A 34 10.30 -21.84 -0.49
N ILE A 35 9.17 -21.51 0.15
CA ILE A 35 9.03 -21.60 1.61
C ILE A 35 9.32 -23.00 2.15
N ASP A 36 8.84 -24.03 1.45
CA ASP A 36 8.99 -25.43 1.89
C ASP A 36 10.42 -25.99 1.70
N GLU A 37 11.22 -25.32 0.88
CA GLU A 37 12.62 -25.68 0.62
C GLU A 37 13.60 -25.02 1.60
N LEU A 38 13.14 -24.01 2.34
CA LEU A 38 13.98 -23.21 3.20
C LEU A 38 14.00 -23.75 4.64
N PRO A 39 15.14 -23.62 5.36
CA PRO A 39 15.24 -24.07 6.75
C PRO A 39 14.28 -23.29 7.66
N ALA A 40 13.85 -23.93 8.74
CA ALA A 40 13.00 -23.29 9.76
C ALA A 40 13.66 -22.04 10.34
N VAL A 41 12.87 -20.99 10.55
CA VAL A 41 13.31 -19.73 11.16
C VAL A 41 13.03 -19.80 12.67
N THR A 42 14.09 -20.02 13.45
CA THR A 42 14.00 -20.12 14.92
C THR A 42 14.38 -18.85 15.66
N ARG A 43 14.85 -17.82 14.94
CA ARG A 43 15.25 -16.52 15.49
C ARG A 43 14.32 -15.44 14.93
N PRO A 44 13.40 -14.91 15.75
CA PRO A 44 12.53 -13.80 15.36
C PRO A 44 13.35 -12.58 14.98
N ARG A 45 12.93 -11.88 13.91
CA ARG A 45 13.56 -10.62 13.49
C ARG A 45 13.14 -9.50 14.45
N PRO A 46 14.08 -8.65 14.90
CA PRO A 46 13.76 -7.46 15.70
C PRO A 46 12.83 -6.50 14.91
N GLY A 47 11.89 -5.89 15.61
CA GLY A 47 10.99 -4.90 14.99
C GLY A 47 9.94 -5.46 14.04
N HIS A 48 9.77 -6.79 13.97
CA HIS A 48 8.79 -7.47 13.12
C HIS A 48 7.73 -8.21 13.95
N ALA A 49 6.72 -8.75 13.28
CA ALA A 49 5.65 -9.52 13.91
C ALA A 49 6.06 -10.94 14.36
N ASP A 50 7.28 -11.35 14.08
CA ASP A 50 7.73 -12.73 14.24
C ASP A 50 7.56 -13.23 15.67
N LEU A 51 8.11 -12.53 16.67
CA LEU A 51 8.05 -12.95 18.07
C LEU A 51 6.62 -13.00 18.60
N SER A 52 5.86 -11.95 18.39
CA SER A 52 4.45 -11.88 18.84
C SER A 52 3.58 -12.93 18.15
N GLY A 53 3.85 -13.18 16.87
CA GLY A 53 3.14 -14.18 16.09
C GLY A 53 3.43 -15.61 16.54
N VAL A 54 4.70 -15.99 16.73
CA VAL A 54 5.04 -17.36 17.19
C VAL A 54 4.48 -17.63 18.59
N ILE A 55 4.49 -16.65 19.48
CA ILE A 55 3.88 -16.78 20.80
C ILE A 55 2.36 -16.94 20.69
N LYS A 56 1.71 -16.09 19.91
CA LYS A 56 0.24 -16.07 19.76
C LYS A 56 -0.30 -17.38 19.17
N TYR A 57 0.38 -17.90 18.16
CA TYR A 57 -0.08 -19.08 17.40
C TYR A 57 0.61 -20.38 17.83
N HIS A 58 1.49 -20.34 18.85
CA HIS A 58 2.27 -21.48 19.33
C HIS A 58 3.12 -22.14 18.24
N GLU A 59 3.65 -21.33 17.33
CA GLU A 59 4.49 -21.80 16.24
C GLU A 59 5.93 -22.02 16.69
N ARG A 60 6.59 -23.01 16.11
CA ARG A 60 8.03 -23.25 16.33
C ARG A 60 8.88 -22.69 15.20
N ASP A 61 8.30 -22.53 14.04
CA ASP A 61 8.91 -21.92 12.85
C ASP A 61 8.29 -20.53 12.61
N ALA A 62 9.08 -19.49 12.81
CA ALA A 62 8.64 -18.13 12.57
C ALA A 62 8.34 -17.84 11.08
N ARG A 63 8.68 -18.76 10.17
CA ARG A 63 8.43 -18.61 8.73
C ARG A 63 6.94 -18.42 8.42
N ASN A 64 6.06 -19.16 9.08
CA ASN A 64 4.61 -19.03 8.92
C ASN A 64 4.13 -17.61 9.26
N ILE A 65 4.72 -16.99 10.28
CA ILE A 65 4.41 -15.62 10.66
C ILE A 65 5.02 -14.63 9.68
N LEU A 66 6.25 -14.88 9.24
CA LEU A 66 7.00 -14.06 8.31
C LEU A 66 6.26 -13.96 6.97
N GLU A 67 5.78 -15.07 6.44
CA GLU A 67 4.99 -15.11 5.20
C GLU A 67 3.66 -14.35 5.35
N ARG A 68 2.97 -14.54 6.46
CA ARG A 68 1.72 -13.84 6.76
C ARG A 68 1.89 -12.34 6.92
N ALA A 69 2.98 -11.91 7.54
CA ALA A 69 3.31 -10.51 7.79
C ALA A 69 4.18 -9.91 6.66
N SER A 70 4.35 -10.60 5.55
CA SER A 70 5.13 -10.15 4.42
C SER A 70 4.53 -8.91 3.77
N ALA A 71 5.38 -7.98 3.33
CA ALA A 71 4.99 -6.85 2.48
C ALA A 71 4.27 -7.30 1.19
N ARG A 72 4.41 -8.57 0.81
CA ARG A 72 3.73 -9.19 -0.33
C ARG A 72 2.20 -9.15 -0.21
N GLU A 73 1.64 -9.13 1.00
CA GLU A 73 0.20 -8.96 1.22
C GLU A 73 -0.33 -7.66 0.61
N THR A 74 0.50 -6.61 0.52
CA THR A 74 0.10 -5.34 -0.09
C THR A 74 -0.28 -5.46 -1.56
N ALA A 75 0.25 -6.43 -2.30
CA ALA A 75 -0.13 -6.67 -3.69
C ALA A 75 -1.64 -6.97 -3.82
N ALA A 76 -2.20 -7.80 -2.93
CA ALA A 76 -3.63 -8.09 -2.90
C ALA A 76 -4.45 -6.83 -2.55
N ARG A 77 -3.99 -6.02 -1.59
CA ARG A 77 -4.65 -4.75 -1.22
C ARG A 77 -4.67 -3.76 -2.37
N VAL A 78 -3.56 -3.65 -3.11
CA VAL A 78 -3.47 -2.79 -4.30
C VAL A 78 -4.43 -3.25 -5.40
N ALA A 79 -4.54 -4.57 -5.62
CA ALA A 79 -5.48 -5.13 -6.59
C ALA A 79 -6.94 -4.81 -6.24
N VAL A 80 -7.34 -4.99 -4.97
CA VAL A 80 -8.67 -4.63 -4.49
C VAL A 80 -8.91 -3.12 -4.60
N GLY A 81 -7.92 -2.32 -4.21
CA GLY A 81 -7.94 -0.86 -4.34
C GLY A 81 -8.12 -0.39 -5.78
N ALA A 82 -7.51 -1.08 -6.75
CA ALA A 82 -7.69 -0.78 -8.17
C ALA A 82 -9.13 -0.99 -8.63
N VAL A 83 -9.78 -2.09 -8.22
CA VAL A 83 -11.19 -2.35 -8.51
C VAL A 83 -12.08 -1.27 -7.87
N ALA A 84 -11.82 -0.91 -6.61
CA ALA A 84 -12.55 0.16 -5.92
C ALA A 84 -12.37 1.51 -6.64
N LYS A 85 -11.16 1.85 -7.10
CA LYS A 85 -10.89 3.09 -7.85
C LYS A 85 -11.64 3.13 -9.19
N ILE A 86 -11.78 1.99 -9.89
CA ILE A 86 -12.58 1.91 -11.13
C ILE A 86 -14.05 2.24 -10.82
N LEU A 87 -14.61 1.69 -9.75
CA LEU A 87 -15.97 2.01 -9.33
C LEU A 87 -16.11 3.49 -8.98
N LEU A 88 -15.22 4.03 -8.14
CA LEU A 88 -15.24 5.43 -7.72
C LEU A 88 -15.12 6.38 -8.90
N SER A 89 -14.31 6.04 -9.91
CA SER A 89 -14.12 6.88 -11.10
C SER A 89 -15.41 7.04 -11.90
N SER A 90 -16.32 6.04 -11.92
CA SER A 90 -17.62 6.14 -12.55
C SER A 90 -18.56 7.14 -11.89
N PHE A 91 -18.28 7.53 -10.65
CA PHE A 91 -18.94 8.61 -9.90
C PHE A 91 -18.17 9.93 -9.94
N GLY A 92 -17.09 10.02 -10.69
CA GLY A 92 -16.23 11.21 -10.74
C GLY A 92 -15.34 11.39 -9.50
N ILE A 93 -15.22 10.36 -8.67
CA ILE A 93 -14.41 10.39 -7.45
C ILE A 93 -13.01 9.85 -7.76
N GLY A 94 -11.98 10.64 -7.45
CA GLY A 94 -10.58 10.25 -7.55
C GLY A 94 -9.94 10.07 -6.18
N VAL A 95 -9.11 9.03 -6.02
CA VAL A 95 -8.31 8.80 -4.81
C VAL A 95 -6.86 8.56 -5.21
N PHE A 96 -5.94 9.32 -4.63
CA PHE A 96 -4.51 9.19 -4.86
C PHE A 96 -3.73 9.56 -3.60
N GLY A 97 -2.49 9.09 -3.52
CA GLY A 97 -1.61 9.38 -2.40
C GLY A 97 -0.22 9.77 -2.88
N TYR A 98 0.51 10.46 -2.03
CA TYR A 98 1.89 10.83 -2.26
C TYR A 98 2.68 10.88 -0.94
N VAL A 99 3.99 10.88 -1.06
CA VAL A 99 4.89 11.03 0.07
C VAL A 99 5.13 12.51 0.35
N GLN A 100 4.75 12.95 1.55
CA GLN A 100 4.97 14.31 2.04
C GLN A 100 6.38 14.48 2.61
N GLY A 101 6.95 13.43 3.18
CA GLY A 101 8.31 13.46 3.71
C GLY A 101 8.79 12.12 4.25
N ILE A 102 10.09 11.95 4.36
CA ILE A 102 10.76 10.78 4.96
C ILE A 102 11.95 11.26 5.79
N GLY A 103 12.17 10.60 6.94
CA GLY A 103 13.36 10.82 7.78
C GLY A 103 13.49 12.23 8.36
N GLY A 104 12.36 12.92 8.58
CA GLY A 104 12.32 14.29 9.07
C GLY A 104 12.52 15.36 7.99
N ILE A 105 12.72 14.96 6.72
CA ILE A 105 12.76 15.88 5.58
C ILE A 105 11.35 15.92 5.01
N THR A 106 10.67 17.05 5.10
CA THR A 106 9.28 17.23 4.67
C THR A 106 9.17 18.36 3.66
N SER A 107 8.21 18.23 2.75
CA SER A 107 7.83 19.31 1.83
C SER A 107 6.75 20.18 2.46
N ASP A 108 6.86 21.49 2.22
CA ASP A 108 5.77 22.45 2.51
C ASP A 108 4.80 22.58 1.34
N LYS A 109 5.03 21.85 0.24
CA LYS A 109 4.15 21.85 -0.93
C LYS A 109 2.99 20.88 -0.67
N PHE A 110 1.76 21.36 -0.85
CA PHE A 110 0.54 20.58 -0.78
C PHE A 110 -0.16 20.61 -2.14
N LEU A 111 -0.72 19.47 -2.54
CA LEU A 111 -1.51 19.40 -3.75
C LEU A 111 -2.86 20.09 -3.53
N ASN A 112 -3.19 21.02 -4.40
CA ASN A 112 -4.51 21.63 -4.48
C ASN A 112 -5.32 21.00 -5.63
N LYS A 113 -6.58 21.42 -5.82
CA LYS A 113 -7.44 20.88 -6.89
C LYS A 113 -6.85 20.95 -8.30
N LYS A 114 -5.94 21.90 -8.58
CA LYS A 114 -5.31 22.07 -9.89
C LYS A 114 -4.15 21.08 -10.10
N ASP A 115 -3.62 20.53 -9.03
CA ASP A 115 -2.45 19.65 -9.06
C ASP A 115 -2.81 18.15 -9.11
N ILE A 116 -4.11 17.82 -9.21
CA ILE A 116 -4.60 16.44 -9.23
C ILE A 116 -4.00 15.63 -10.38
N ASP A 117 -3.86 16.26 -11.56
CA ASP A 117 -3.26 15.62 -12.72
C ASP A 117 -1.76 15.36 -12.52
N ILE A 118 -1.08 16.21 -11.74
CA ILE A 118 0.31 16.01 -11.34
C ILE A 118 0.41 14.74 -10.50
N ALA A 119 -0.45 14.58 -9.50
CA ALA A 119 -0.46 13.39 -8.64
C ALA A 119 -0.72 12.10 -9.40
N ARG A 120 -1.55 12.12 -10.43
CA ARG A 120 -1.81 10.93 -11.28
C ARG A 120 -0.61 10.48 -12.09
N THR A 121 0.28 11.41 -12.46
CA THR A 121 1.50 11.14 -13.25
C THR A 121 2.74 10.99 -12.38
N MET A 122 2.61 11.12 -11.06
CA MET A 122 3.73 11.07 -10.12
C MET A 122 4.51 9.74 -10.14
N PRO A 123 3.86 8.56 -10.22
CA PRO A 123 4.58 7.28 -10.23
C PRO A 123 5.64 7.18 -11.33
N ASP A 124 5.40 7.83 -12.46
CA ASP A 124 6.32 7.81 -13.59
C ASP A 124 7.49 8.79 -13.47
N LYS A 125 7.42 9.71 -12.51
CA LYS A 125 8.35 10.84 -12.38
C LYS A 125 9.20 10.81 -11.11
N SER A 126 8.73 10.13 -10.07
CA SER A 126 9.36 10.09 -8.76
C SER A 126 9.44 8.66 -8.23
N PRO A 127 10.64 8.11 -7.96
CA PRO A 127 10.80 6.79 -7.36
C PRO A 127 10.24 6.70 -5.94
N LEU A 128 10.06 7.83 -5.26
CA LEU A 128 9.51 7.92 -3.92
C LEU A 128 8.04 8.35 -3.87
N TYR A 129 7.41 8.65 -5.02
CA TYR A 129 6.09 9.27 -5.06
C TYR A 129 6.04 10.63 -4.36
N CYS A 130 7.15 11.37 -4.37
CA CYS A 130 7.27 12.68 -3.75
C CYS A 130 6.85 13.78 -4.73
N ILE A 131 6.02 14.74 -4.26
CA ILE A 131 5.56 15.87 -5.10
C ILE A 131 6.62 16.94 -5.26
N ASP A 132 7.62 16.94 -4.39
CA ASP A 132 8.65 17.95 -4.33
C ASP A 132 10.01 17.35 -4.70
N GLN A 133 10.41 17.57 -5.95
CA GLN A 133 11.68 17.07 -6.45
C GLN A 133 12.88 17.73 -5.76
N ASP A 134 12.73 18.94 -5.22
CA ASP A 134 13.83 19.66 -4.55
C ASP A 134 14.27 18.96 -3.25
N ILE A 135 13.36 18.21 -2.62
CA ILE A 135 13.66 17.45 -1.40
C ILE A 135 13.89 15.96 -1.68
N GLU A 136 13.49 15.46 -2.84
CA GLU A 136 13.58 14.03 -3.16
C GLU A 136 15.02 13.53 -3.11
N ASP A 137 15.96 14.27 -3.69
CA ASP A 137 17.39 13.92 -3.64
C ASP A 137 17.94 13.88 -2.21
N LYS A 138 17.49 14.80 -1.35
CA LYS A 138 17.87 14.82 0.07
C LYS A 138 17.30 13.61 0.81
N ILE A 139 16.06 13.23 0.50
CA ILE A 139 15.42 12.05 1.08
C ILE A 139 16.14 10.77 0.62
N MET A 140 16.48 10.65 -0.66
CA MET A 140 17.23 9.52 -1.20
C MET A 140 18.59 9.37 -0.52
N GLU A 141 19.32 10.46 -0.34
CA GLU A 141 20.60 10.45 0.37
C GLU A 141 20.42 10.05 1.84
N LYS A 142 19.37 10.54 2.51
CA LYS A 142 19.04 10.16 3.89
C LYS A 142 18.72 8.67 4.01
N ILE A 143 17.98 8.12 3.07
CA ILE A 143 17.66 6.67 3.00
C ILE A 143 18.96 5.88 2.86
N ARG A 144 19.88 6.29 1.95
CA ARG A 144 21.15 5.61 1.74
C ARG A 144 22.00 5.58 3.02
N GLN A 145 22.16 6.72 3.68
CA GLN A 145 22.92 6.84 4.94
C GLN A 145 22.34 6.00 6.05
N THR A 146 21.01 5.96 6.17
CA THR A 146 20.33 5.20 7.21
C THR A 146 20.42 3.69 6.94
N THR A 147 20.37 3.29 5.67
CA THR A 147 20.59 1.90 5.27
C THR A 147 22.00 1.42 5.63
N GLU A 148 23.04 2.25 5.40
CA GLU A 148 24.43 1.95 5.78
C GLU A 148 24.60 1.80 7.31
N GLN A 149 23.80 2.53 8.08
CA GLN A 149 23.78 2.45 9.55
C GLN A 149 22.96 1.26 10.07
N GLY A 150 22.21 0.57 9.22
CA GLY A 150 21.33 -0.53 9.61
C GLY A 150 20.10 -0.08 10.42
N ASP A 151 19.67 1.17 10.23
CA ASP A 151 18.52 1.76 10.91
C ASP A 151 17.31 1.92 9.96
N SER A 152 16.20 2.46 10.46
CA SER A 152 14.97 2.70 9.72
C SER A 152 14.52 4.15 9.81
N LEU A 153 13.73 4.58 8.84
CA LEU A 153 13.15 5.93 8.78
C LEU A 153 11.63 5.85 8.85
N GLY A 154 11.04 6.79 9.56
CA GLY A 154 9.62 7.09 9.46
C GLY A 154 9.31 7.97 8.24
N GLY A 155 8.05 8.00 7.83
CA GLY A 155 7.58 8.84 6.73
C GLY A 155 6.19 9.40 6.98
N ILE A 156 5.85 10.43 6.23
CA ILE A 156 4.54 11.06 6.20
C ILE A 156 3.99 10.88 4.79
N ILE A 157 2.81 10.30 4.70
CA ILE A 157 2.05 10.18 3.45
C ILE A 157 0.78 11.00 3.54
N GLU A 158 0.35 11.54 2.43
CA GLU A 158 -0.95 12.17 2.30
C GLU A 158 -1.79 11.41 1.28
N VAL A 159 -3.06 11.18 1.62
CA VAL A 159 -4.03 10.56 0.72
C VAL A 159 -5.17 11.54 0.49
N ILE A 160 -5.44 11.84 -0.76
CA ILE A 160 -6.47 12.80 -1.17
C ILE A 160 -7.59 12.06 -1.89
N ALA A 161 -8.82 12.35 -1.48
CA ALA A 161 -10.03 11.99 -2.23
C ALA A 161 -10.70 13.27 -2.74
N ASN A 162 -10.97 13.32 -4.03
CA ASN A 162 -11.64 14.45 -4.67
C ASN A 162 -12.92 14.02 -5.39
N GLY A 163 -13.81 14.98 -5.67
CA GLY A 163 -15.08 14.70 -6.34
C GLY A 163 -16.11 14.03 -5.43
N LEU A 164 -15.91 14.08 -4.11
CA LEU A 164 -16.85 13.50 -3.14
C LEU A 164 -18.17 14.27 -3.14
N PRO A 165 -19.32 13.56 -3.13
CA PRO A 165 -20.61 14.21 -2.96
C PRO A 165 -20.73 14.83 -1.57
N ILE A 166 -21.41 15.97 -1.48
CA ILE A 166 -21.72 16.61 -0.20
C ILE A 166 -22.60 15.67 0.61
N GLY A 167 -22.27 15.48 1.88
CA GLY A 167 -23.03 14.61 2.80
C GLY A 167 -22.65 13.13 2.73
N LEU A 168 -21.52 12.78 2.09
CA LEU A 168 -20.98 11.44 2.18
C LEU A 168 -20.60 11.12 3.65
N GLY A 169 -20.97 9.94 4.12
CA GLY A 169 -20.85 9.56 5.54
C GLY A 169 -22.02 10.08 6.36
N ASN A 170 -21.82 10.19 7.66
CA ASN A 170 -22.86 10.65 8.59
C ASN A 170 -22.21 11.49 9.70
N HIS A 171 -22.89 12.53 10.15
CA HIS A 171 -22.42 13.41 11.22
C HIS A 171 -23.00 13.06 12.60
N THR A 172 -24.00 12.18 12.67
CA THR A 172 -24.71 11.84 13.90
C THR A 172 -24.32 10.46 14.46
N GLN A 173 -24.32 9.43 13.62
CA GLN A 173 -24.05 8.07 14.04
C GLN A 173 -22.56 7.74 13.88
N TRP A 174 -21.95 7.30 14.97
CA TRP A 174 -20.51 7.04 15.02
C TRP A 174 -20.06 6.00 13.99
N ASP A 175 -20.78 4.89 13.89
CA ASP A 175 -20.51 3.77 12.98
C ASP A 175 -20.78 4.09 11.50
N LEU A 176 -21.44 5.21 11.22
CA LEU A 176 -21.72 5.67 9.86
C LEU A 176 -20.80 6.82 9.42
N LYS A 177 -19.93 7.31 10.30
CA LYS A 177 -18.91 8.30 9.92
C LYS A 177 -17.96 7.69 8.88
N LEU A 178 -17.48 8.53 7.96
CA LEU A 178 -16.61 8.09 6.87
C LEU A 178 -15.28 7.49 7.37
N ASP A 179 -14.77 8.02 8.47
CA ASP A 179 -13.54 7.58 9.13
C ASP A 179 -13.70 6.36 10.05
N ALA A 180 -14.95 5.94 10.32
CA ALA A 180 -15.26 4.79 11.16
C ALA A 180 -15.38 3.46 10.36
N ARG A 181 -15.27 3.50 9.05
CA ARG A 181 -15.37 2.38 8.12
C ARG A 181 -14.11 2.23 7.31
#